data_07605e95d81442dc62b6ba7914bf13e6
#
_entry.id   07605e95d81442dc62b6ba7914bf13e6
#
_cell.length_a   1.000
_cell.length_b   1.000
_cell.length_c   1.000
_cell.angle_alpha   90.00
_cell.angle_beta   90.00
_cell.angle_gamma   90.00
#
_symmetry.space_group_name_H-M   'P 1'
#
loop_
_entity.id
_entity.type
_entity.pdbx_description
1 polymer ?
#
loop_
_entity_poly.entity_id
_entity_poly.type
_entity_poly.pdbx_seq_one_letter_code
_entity_poly.pdbx_strand_id
1 'polypeptide(L)'
;MNDKYSDSAGVPWEGRSFEQNAFADDDGKTPKALAAALADVPIDKSALVAALTDSRLLIPLIATLGESEQGPHGQLVDKSAELAIVAVATPDKQTAIPVFSSVEDMTKWKGDARPVPASSQRVALAAASEGHSRIILNPATDAVALRTPALEAIAKREQWFPPHKDPWVLGWCEEVAMRHPPISTIDLFDGDPKLDLSHAELLIQLGMRPSVSPDKLKELLTSFTDELRSEEFNQRVDSIGYRLVVA
;
A
#
# COMPACT_ATOMS: atom_id res chain seq x y z
N MET A 1 -0.33 13.60 -49.47
CA MET A 1 1.07 13.84 -49.06
C MET A 1 1.08 13.65 -47.55
N ASN A 2 1.58 12.50 -47.05
CA ASN A 2 1.74 12.32 -45.63
C ASN A 2 2.95 13.16 -45.21
N ASP A 3 2.69 14.16 -44.39
CA ASP A 3 3.74 15.02 -43.84
C ASP A 3 4.61 14.20 -42.87
N LYS A 4 5.84 13.96 -43.27
CA LYS A 4 6.79 13.06 -42.61
C LYS A 4 7.20 13.58 -41.20
N TYR A 5 6.71 14.74 -40.79
CA TYR A 5 7.08 15.49 -39.58
C TYR A 5 5.90 15.80 -38.65
N SER A 6 4.75 15.15 -38.84
CA SER A 6 3.58 15.27 -37.96
C SER A 6 3.17 13.92 -37.38
N ASP A 7 2.51 13.94 -36.21
CA ASP A 7 1.94 12.73 -35.59
C ASP A 7 0.65 12.28 -36.31
N SER A 8 0.03 11.19 -35.84
CA SER A 8 -1.23 10.65 -36.39
C SER A 8 -2.43 11.62 -36.31
N ALA A 9 -2.32 12.68 -35.51
CA ALA A 9 -3.31 13.76 -35.41
C ALA A 9 -2.96 14.97 -36.27
N GLY A 10 -1.87 14.91 -37.10
CA GLY A 10 -1.42 15.99 -37.97
C GLY A 10 -0.68 17.15 -37.24
N VAL A 11 -0.28 16.96 -35.96
CA VAL A 11 0.44 17.99 -35.20
C VAL A 11 1.94 17.85 -35.45
N PRO A 12 2.65 18.94 -35.85
CA PRO A 12 4.09 18.88 -36.11
C PRO A 12 4.91 18.42 -34.89
N TRP A 13 5.97 17.65 -35.14
CA TRP A 13 6.94 17.23 -34.10
C TRP A 13 7.86 18.40 -33.66
N GLU A 14 7.96 19.44 -34.46
CA GLU A 14 8.84 20.60 -34.22
C GLU A 14 8.34 21.40 -33.02
N GLY A 15 9.23 21.63 -32.05
CA GLY A 15 8.93 22.36 -30.80
C GLY A 15 8.39 21.53 -29.66
N ARG A 16 8.24 20.20 -29.77
CA ARG A 16 7.92 19.32 -28.65
C ARG A 16 9.18 19.08 -27.79
N SER A 17 9.19 19.60 -26.58
CA SER A 17 10.15 19.17 -25.58
C SER A 17 9.63 17.87 -24.97
N PHE A 18 10.35 16.76 -25.18
CA PHE A 18 10.12 15.57 -24.39
C PHE A 18 10.70 15.80 -22.99
N GLU A 19 9.89 15.66 -21.97
CA GLU A 19 10.43 15.61 -20.60
C GLU A 19 11.48 14.48 -20.54
N GLN A 20 12.65 14.82 -19.99
CA GLN A 20 13.69 13.80 -19.80
C GLN A 20 13.11 12.68 -18.94
N ASN A 21 13.24 11.45 -19.40
CA ASN A 21 12.86 10.30 -18.61
C ASN A 21 13.72 10.26 -17.34
N ALA A 22 13.10 10.55 -16.19
CA ALA A 22 13.78 10.57 -14.89
C ALA A 22 14.45 9.22 -14.53
N PHE A 23 14.11 8.16 -15.25
CA PHE A 23 14.59 6.78 -15.04
C PHE A 23 15.37 6.25 -16.25
N ALA A 24 15.98 7.11 -17.07
CA ALA A 24 16.72 6.71 -18.26
C ALA A 24 17.91 5.77 -17.94
N ASP A 25 18.53 5.95 -16.76
CA ASP A 25 19.67 5.17 -16.28
C ASP A 25 19.28 4.03 -15.31
N ASP A 26 17.99 3.70 -15.20
CA ASP A 26 17.50 2.62 -14.33
C ASP A 26 17.95 1.25 -14.88
N ASP A 27 18.74 0.51 -14.10
CA ASP A 27 19.23 -0.83 -14.46
C ASP A 27 18.23 -1.97 -14.19
N GLY A 28 17.02 -1.64 -13.73
CA GLY A 28 15.95 -2.60 -13.44
C GLY A 28 16.14 -3.41 -12.15
N LYS A 29 17.19 -3.15 -11.36
CA LYS A 29 17.45 -3.85 -10.10
C LYS A 29 16.78 -3.16 -8.92
N THR A 30 16.60 -3.88 -7.82
CA THR A 30 16.13 -3.29 -6.56
C THR A 30 17.08 -2.18 -6.09
N PRO A 31 16.58 -0.97 -5.79
CA PRO A 31 17.39 0.10 -5.21
C PRO A 31 18.12 -0.36 -3.95
N LYS A 32 19.40 0.00 -3.79
CA LYS A 32 20.26 -0.55 -2.72
C LYS A 32 19.68 -0.32 -1.31
N ALA A 33 19.14 0.85 -1.02
CA ALA A 33 18.54 1.16 0.28
C ALA A 33 17.30 0.28 0.54
N LEU A 34 16.47 0.08 -0.49
CA LEU A 34 15.29 -0.78 -0.40
C LEU A 34 15.69 -2.25 -0.24
N ALA A 35 16.71 -2.71 -0.97
CA ALA A 35 17.22 -4.07 -0.81
C ALA A 35 17.74 -4.34 0.61
N ALA A 36 18.45 -3.38 1.22
CA ALA A 36 18.91 -3.49 2.59
C ALA A 36 17.73 -3.57 3.58
N ALA A 37 16.73 -2.69 3.44
CA ALA A 37 15.57 -2.68 4.33
C ALA A 37 14.69 -3.95 4.22
N LEU A 38 14.64 -4.57 3.03
CA LEU A 38 13.93 -5.83 2.81
C LEU A 38 14.70 -7.05 3.35
N ALA A 39 16.01 -6.95 3.49
CA ALA A 39 16.84 -8.05 4.00
C ALA A 39 16.84 -8.16 5.53
N ASP A 40 16.36 -7.15 6.25
CA ASP A 40 16.28 -7.17 7.71
C ASP A 40 15.29 -8.22 8.21
N VAL A 41 15.66 -8.95 9.28
CA VAL A 41 14.80 -9.96 9.91
C VAL A 41 14.81 -9.77 11.42
N PRO A 42 13.71 -9.36 12.04
CA PRO A 42 12.46 -8.91 11.42
C PRO A 42 12.62 -7.57 10.66
N ILE A 43 11.76 -7.33 9.66
CA ILE A 43 11.78 -6.07 8.89
C ILE A 43 11.50 -4.89 9.83
N ASP A 44 12.39 -3.89 9.81
CA ASP A 44 12.08 -2.59 10.41
C ASP A 44 11.15 -1.81 9.48
N LYS A 45 9.89 -1.72 9.87
CA LYS A 45 8.84 -1.07 9.06
C LYS A 45 9.12 0.41 8.82
N SER A 46 9.70 1.13 9.79
CA SER A 46 10.04 2.55 9.62
C SER A 46 11.16 2.73 8.60
N ALA A 47 12.21 1.90 8.71
CA ALA A 47 13.32 1.90 7.75
C ALA A 47 12.85 1.50 6.34
N LEU A 48 11.95 0.52 6.24
CA LEU A 48 11.37 0.10 4.96
C LEU A 48 10.58 1.25 4.30
N VAL A 49 9.69 1.92 5.04
CA VAL A 49 8.90 3.04 4.50
C VAL A 49 9.81 4.20 4.10
N ALA A 50 10.85 4.51 4.88
CA ALA A 50 11.84 5.52 4.55
C ALA A 50 12.60 5.16 3.25
N ALA A 51 13.07 3.91 3.12
CA ALA A 51 13.74 3.43 1.92
C ALA A 51 12.83 3.45 0.69
N LEU A 52 11.55 3.09 0.85
CA LEU A 52 10.55 3.17 -0.21
C LEU A 52 10.32 4.62 -0.64
N THR A 53 10.22 5.57 0.29
CA THR A 53 9.99 6.99 -0.03
C THR A 53 11.00 7.54 -1.03
N ASP A 54 12.24 7.11 -0.95
CA ASP A 54 13.32 7.54 -1.85
C ASP A 54 13.59 6.58 -3.03
N SER A 55 12.77 5.54 -3.17
CA SER A 55 12.94 4.54 -4.22
C SER A 55 12.02 4.79 -5.42
N ARG A 56 12.42 4.27 -6.58
CA ARG A 56 11.50 4.01 -7.66
C ARG A 56 10.89 2.63 -7.49
N LEU A 57 9.66 2.48 -7.94
CA LEU A 57 8.96 1.21 -8.06
C LEU A 57 8.62 0.96 -9.53
N LEU A 58 8.44 -0.31 -9.89
CA LEU A 58 7.98 -0.72 -11.21
C LEU A 58 6.50 -1.08 -11.14
N ILE A 59 5.71 -0.42 -11.97
CA ILE A 59 4.29 -0.74 -12.17
C ILE A 59 4.19 -1.71 -13.34
N PRO A 60 3.48 -2.86 -13.20
CA PRO A 60 3.29 -3.79 -14.31
C PRO A 60 2.23 -3.27 -15.27
N LEU A 61 2.58 -3.03 -16.52
CA LEU A 61 1.61 -2.85 -17.58
C LEU A 61 1.32 -4.19 -18.24
N ILE A 62 0.05 -4.56 -18.29
CA ILE A 62 -0.43 -5.78 -18.91
C ILE A 62 -1.29 -5.40 -20.11
N ALA A 63 -0.98 -5.99 -21.27
CA ALA A 63 -1.86 -5.88 -22.42
C ALA A 63 -3.09 -6.76 -22.18
N THR A 64 -4.24 -6.15 -21.95
CA THR A 64 -5.53 -6.85 -22.06
C THR A 64 -5.89 -6.92 -23.53
N LEU A 65 -6.06 -8.14 -24.05
CA LEU A 65 -6.69 -8.35 -25.36
C LEU A 65 -8.11 -7.79 -25.26
N GLY A 66 -8.35 -6.64 -25.89
CA GLY A 66 -9.70 -6.12 -26.05
C GLY A 66 -10.56 -7.16 -26.77
N GLU A 67 -11.83 -7.29 -26.36
CA GLU A 67 -12.79 -8.13 -27.07
C GLU A 67 -12.84 -7.65 -28.53
N SER A 68 -12.54 -8.58 -29.45
CA SER A 68 -12.66 -8.33 -30.89
C SER A 68 -14.15 -8.22 -31.24
N GLU A 69 -14.67 -7.03 -31.44
CA GLU A 69 -15.96 -6.81 -32.04
C GLU A 69 -15.86 -6.94 -33.59
N GLN A 70 -16.73 -7.75 -34.18
CA GLN A 70 -16.88 -7.77 -35.60
C GLN A 70 -17.53 -6.45 -36.05
N GLY A 71 -16.76 -5.67 -36.79
CA GLY A 71 -17.29 -4.49 -37.46
C GLY A 71 -18.37 -4.82 -38.48
N PRO A 72 -19.16 -3.85 -38.96
CA PRO A 72 -20.33 -4.05 -39.86
C PRO A 72 -20.02 -4.76 -41.18
N HIS A 73 -18.77 -4.97 -41.52
CA HIS A 73 -18.30 -5.64 -42.74
C HIS A 73 -17.45 -6.89 -42.49
N GLY A 74 -17.53 -7.51 -41.28
CA GLY A 74 -16.83 -8.75 -40.98
C GLY A 74 -15.32 -8.60 -40.78
N GLN A 75 -14.79 -7.40 -40.73
CA GLN A 75 -13.38 -7.13 -40.36
C GLN A 75 -13.24 -7.14 -38.84
N LEU A 76 -12.26 -7.90 -38.33
CA LEU A 76 -11.82 -7.81 -36.97
C LEU A 76 -11.21 -6.42 -36.77
N VAL A 77 -11.93 -5.51 -36.12
CA VAL A 77 -11.37 -4.23 -35.68
C VAL A 77 -10.64 -4.49 -34.38
N ASP A 78 -9.33 -4.44 -34.45
CA ASP A 78 -8.43 -4.50 -33.31
C ASP A 78 -8.68 -3.24 -32.47
N LYS A 79 -9.51 -3.36 -31.42
CA LYS A 79 -9.60 -2.31 -30.41
C LYS A 79 -8.29 -2.32 -29.66
N SER A 80 -7.58 -1.20 -29.75
CA SER A 80 -6.33 -0.89 -29.04
C SER A 80 -6.21 -1.63 -27.73
N ALA A 81 -5.09 -2.36 -27.56
CA ALA A 81 -4.76 -2.98 -26.29
C ALA A 81 -4.80 -1.90 -25.19
N GLU A 82 -5.81 -1.96 -24.36
CA GLU A 82 -5.97 -1.04 -23.25
C GLU A 82 -4.97 -1.47 -22.17
N LEU A 83 -4.02 -0.60 -21.87
CA LEU A 83 -3.04 -0.83 -20.82
C LEU A 83 -3.71 -0.55 -19.48
N ALA A 84 -4.07 -1.59 -18.74
CA ALA A 84 -4.72 -1.48 -17.45
C ALA A 84 -3.72 -1.70 -16.30
N ILE A 85 -3.84 -0.88 -15.26
CA ILE A 85 -3.23 -1.17 -13.96
C ILE A 85 -4.03 -2.31 -13.33
N VAL A 86 -3.35 -3.39 -12.99
CA VAL A 86 -4.00 -4.59 -12.41
C VAL A 86 -4.09 -4.43 -10.91
N ALA A 87 -5.28 -4.61 -10.36
CA ALA A 87 -5.48 -4.76 -8.92
C ALA A 87 -5.52 -6.24 -8.52
N VAL A 88 -5.01 -6.56 -7.34
CA VAL A 88 -5.03 -7.90 -6.75
C VAL A 88 -5.84 -7.91 -5.45
N ALA A 89 -6.53 -9.02 -5.18
CA ALA A 89 -7.24 -9.20 -3.92
C ALA A 89 -6.24 -9.50 -2.78
N THR A 90 -6.54 -8.98 -1.59
CA THR A 90 -5.69 -9.12 -0.41
C THR A 90 -6.36 -9.99 0.68
N PRO A 91 -5.60 -10.58 1.62
CA PRO A 91 -6.15 -11.37 2.73
C PRO A 91 -7.16 -10.62 3.58
N ASP A 92 -7.02 -9.31 3.75
CA ASP A 92 -7.96 -8.43 4.46
C ASP A 92 -9.20 -8.03 3.63
N LYS A 93 -9.40 -8.70 2.47
CA LYS A 93 -10.54 -8.50 1.55
C LYS A 93 -10.61 -7.11 0.91
N GLN A 94 -9.49 -6.42 0.84
CA GLN A 94 -9.33 -5.18 0.09
C GLN A 94 -8.73 -5.47 -1.29
N THR A 95 -8.46 -4.41 -2.04
CA THR A 95 -7.70 -4.48 -3.29
C THR A 95 -6.39 -3.72 -3.16
N ALA A 96 -5.35 -4.24 -3.79
CA ALA A 96 -4.02 -3.65 -3.79
C ALA A 96 -3.48 -3.51 -5.21
N ILE A 97 -2.62 -2.52 -5.40
CA ILE A 97 -1.80 -2.40 -6.60
C ILE A 97 -0.52 -3.22 -6.39
N PRO A 98 -0.23 -4.24 -7.23
CA PRO A 98 1.05 -4.91 -7.21
C PRO A 98 2.12 -3.98 -7.79
N VAL A 99 3.24 -3.88 -7.09
CA VAL A 99 4.41 -3.12 -7.52
C VAL A 99 5.67 -3.94 -7.32
N PHE A 100 6.76 -3.60 -8.00
CA PHE A 100 7.96 -4.40 -7.97
C PHE A 100 9.20 -3.54 -7.71
N SER A 101 10.12 -4.07 -6.95
CA SER A 101 11.41 -3.45 -6.68
C SER A 101 12.38 -3.67 -7.85
N SER A 102 12.24 -4.79 -8.58
CA SER A 102 13.08 -5.17 -9.72
C SER A 102 12.27 -5.75 -10.89
N VAL A 103 12.88 -5.74 -12.07
CA VAL A 103 12.36 -6.42 -13.26
C VAL A 103 12.31 -7.93 -13.04
N GLU A 104 13.27 -8.49 -12.30
CA GLU A 104 13.31 -9.92 -11.98
C GLU A 104 12.09 -10.35 -11.17
N ASP A 105 11.75 -9.61 -10.10
CA ASP A 105 10.56 -9.90 -9.27
C ASP A 105 9.28 -9.80 -10.07
N MET A 106 9.17 -8.78 -10.94
CA MET A 106 8.02 -8.62 -11.81
C MET A 106 7.89 -9.77 -12.81
N THR A 107 9.00 -10.22 -13.40
CA THR A 107 9.02 -11.34 -14.36
C THR A 107 8.61 -12.65 -13.70
N LYS A 108 8.99 -12.89 -12.44
CA LYS A 108 8.54 -14.03 -11.64
C LYS A 108 7.04 -14.01 -11.39
N TRP A 109 6.45 -12.82 -11.25
CA TRP A 109 5.01 -12.68 -11.09
C TRP A 109 4.25 -12.86 -12.40
N LYS A 110 4.71 -12.18 -13.47
CA LYS A 110 4.09 -12.27 -14.79
C LYS A 110 5.14 -11.93 -15.87
N GLY A 111 5.55 -12.93 -16.62
CA GLY A 111 6.67 -12.84 -17.57
C GLY A 111 6.43 -11.93 -18.78
N ASP A 112 5.16 -11.61 -19.11
CA ASP A 112 4.76 -10.73 -20.22
C ASP A 112 4.46 -9.29 -19.76
N ALA A 113 4.50 -9.01 -18.45
CA ALA A 113 4.29 -7.67 -17.92
C ALA A 113 5.43 -6.72 -18.33
N ARG A 114 5.08 -5.50 -18.72
CA ARG A 114 6.07 -4.46 -19.06
C ARG A 114 6.32 -3.56 -17.87
N PRO A 115 7.58 -3.36 -17.44
CA PRO A 115 7.91 -2.50 -16.32
C PRO A 115 7.78 -1.03 -16.68
N VAL A 116 7.02 -0.29 -15.89
CA VAL A 116 6.97 1.18 -15.95
C VAL A 116 7.54 1.73 -14.65
N PRO A 117 8.72 2.36 -14.68
CA PRO A 117 9.30 2.96 -13.50
C PRO A 117 8.53 4.23 -13.09
N ALA A 118 8.25 4.35 -11.80
CA ALA A 118 7.62 5.51 -11.20
C ALA A 118 8.21 5.77 -9.80
N SER A 119 8.21 7.01 -9.34
CA SER A 119 8.55 7.30 -7.95
C SER A 119 7.49 6.72 -7.02
N SER A 120 7.89 6.30 -5.83
CA SER A 120 6.96 5.74 -4.83
C SER A 120 5.84 6.72 -4.46
N GLN A 121 6.11 8.04 -4.46
CA GLN A 121 5.08 9.07 -4.25
C GLN A 121 3.99 9.02 -5.31
N ARG A 122 4.38 8.92 -6.59
CA ARG A 122 3.40 8.81 -7.69
C ARG A 122 2.60 7.52 -7.61
N VAL A 123 3.25 6.43 -7.22
CA VAL A 123 2.58 5.13 -7.01
C VAL A 123 1.55 5.22 -5.88
N ALA A 124 1.92 5.81 -4.74
CA ALA A 124 1.01 5.98 -3.60
C ALA A 124 -0.18 6.89 -3.93
N LEU A 125 0.06 7.99 -4.66
CA LEU A 125 -1.01 8.89 -5.11
C LEU A 125 -1.93 8.22 -6.14
N ALA A 126 -1.37 7.43 -7.07
CA ALA A 126 -2.16 6.68 -8.05
C ALA A 126 -3.04 5.64 -7.35
N ALA A 127 -2.51 4.89 -6.37
CA ALA A 127 -3.28 3.96 -5.57
C ALA A 127 -4.48 4.64 -4.92
N ALA A 128 -4.26 5.78 -4.26
CA ALA A 128 -5.32 6.54 -3.62
C ALA A 128 -6.37 7.05 -4.62
N SER A 129 -5.95 7.57 -5.79
CA SER A 129 -6.86 8.10 -6.81
C SER A 129 -7.73 7.03 -7.45
N GLU A 130 -7.27 5.79 -7.51
CA GLU A 130 -8.01 4.64 -8.01
C GLU A 130 -8.82 3.91 -6.92
N GLY A 131 -8.81 4.43 -5.69
CA GLY A 131 -9.57 3.87 -4.57
C GLY A 131 -8.91 2.63 -3.94
N HIS A 132 -7.63 2.40 -4.19
CA HIS A 132 -6.89 1.31 -3.55
C HIS A 132 -6.23 1.76 -2.25
N SER A 133 -6.51 1.02 -1.18
CA SER A 133 -5.98 1.28 0.16
C SER A 133 -4.71 0.50 0.48
N ARG A 134 -4.20 -0.29 -0.48
CA ARG A 134 -3.07 -1.20 -0.31
C ARG A 134 -2.14 -1.16 -1.52
N ILE A 135 -0.86 -1.38 -1.24
CA ILE A 135 0.15 -1.75 -2.25
C ILE A 135 0.80 -3.05 -1.79
N ILE A 136 1.04 -3.98 -2.72
CA ILE A 136 1.85 -5.17 -2.45
C ILE A 136 3.13 -5.08 -3.26
N LEU A 137 4.24 -5.00 -2.57
CA LEU A 137 5.58 -5.07 -3.16
C LEU A 137 5.97 -6.53 -3.36
N ASN A 138 6.44 -6.87 -4.55
CA ASN A 138 6.97 -8.20 -4.93
C ASN A 138 6.04 -9.38 -4.61
N PRO A 139 4.78 -9.40 -5.08
CA PRO A 139 3.77 -10.37 -4.67
C PRO A 139 4.09 -11.84 -4.96
N ALA A 140 5.06 -12.14 -5.84
CA ALA A 140 5.44 -13.52 -6.20
C ALA A 140 6.72 -14.02 -5.52
N THR A 141 7.35 -13.18 -4.70
CA THR A 141 8.59 -13.51 -3.99
C THR A 141 8.43 -13.16 -2.50
N ASP A 142 9.18 -12.20 -2.00
CA ASP A 142 9.10 -11.75 -0.61
C ASP A 142 8.05 -10.62 -0.49
N ALA A 143 6.79 -11.01 -0.56
CA ALA A 143 5.67 -10.07 -0.59
C ALA A 143 5.61 -9.22 0.67
N VAL A 144 5.56 -7.91 0.49
CA VAL A 144 5.38 -6.93 1.57
C VAL A 144 4.21 -6.02 1.24
N ALA A 145 3.23 -5.99 2.12
CA ALA A 145 2.05 -5.15 1.97
C ALA A 145 2.20 -3.83 2.76
N LEU A 146 1.80 -2.73 2.11
CA LEU A 146 1.73 -1.41 2.71
C LEU A 146 0.28 -0.97 2.84
N ARG A 147 -0.06 -0.41 3.99
CA ARG A 147 -1.39 0.09 4.34
C ARG A 147 -1.50 1.59 4.13
N THR A 148 -2.70 2.12 4.11
CA THR A 148 -2.99 3.53 3.86
C THR A 148 -2.11 4.50 4.65
N PRO A 149 -1.91 4.39 5.99
CA PRO A 149 -1.09 5.36 6.72
C PRO A 149 0.36 5.43 6.22
N ALA A 150 0.97 4.28 5.90
CA ALA A 150 2.32 4.23 5.34
C ALA A 150 2.36 4.82 3.91
N LEU A 151 1.33 4.56 3.09
CA LEU A 151 1.23 5.10 1.74
C LEU A 151 1.05 6.63 1.74
N GLU A 152 0.26 7.16 2.66
CA GLU A 152 0.12 8.60 2.82
C GLU A 152 1.44 9.27 3.22
N ALA A 153 2.17 8.68 4.17
CA ALA A 153 3.48 9.18 4.56
C ALA A 153 4.48 9.18 3.38
N ILE A 154 4.49 8.11 2.56
CA ILE A 154 5.30 8.05 1.33
C ILE A 154 4.89 9.17 0.36
N ALA A 155 3.58 9.36 0.12
CA ALA A 155 3.07 10.38 -0.79
C ALA A 155 3.47 11.80 -0.36
N LYS A 156 3.40 12.09 0.94
CA LYS A 156 3.74 13.38 1.56
C LYS A 156 5.24 13.54 1.84
N ARG A 157 6.05 12.48 1.72
CA ARG A 157 7.46 12.41 2.13
C ARG A 157 7.66 12.74 3.61
N GLU A 158 6.72 12.28 4.44
CA GLU A 158 6.76 12.45 5.88
C GLU A 158 7.37 11.24 6.57
N GLN A 159 7.92 11.47 7.77
CA GLN A 159 8.36 10.37 8.62
C GLN A 159 7.15 9.57 9.11
N TRP A 160 7.24 8.25 9.00
CA TRP A 160 6.20 7.35 9.47
C TRP A 160 6.71 6.43 10.58
N PHE A 161 5.88 6.22 11.57
CA PHE A 161 6.09 5.24 12.62
C PHE A 161 5.01 4.17 12.54
N PRO A 162 5.35 2.87 12.64
CA PRO A 162 4.33 1.85 12.80
C PRO A 162 3.51 2.13 14.06
N PRO A 163 2.18 1.95 14.05
CA PRO A 163 1.29 2.42 15.12
C PRO A 163 1.70 2.02 16.53
N HIS A 164 2.25 0.82 16.71
CA HIS A 164 2.70 0.33 18.02
C HIS A 164 3.97 1.03 18.54
N LYS A 165 4.65 1.81 17.72
CA LYS A 165 5.82 2.65 18.08
C LYS A 165 5.54 4.14 18.01
N ASP A 166 4.31 4.54 17.62
CA ASP A 166 3.91 5.94 17.54
C ASP A 166 3.53 6.45 18.96
N PRO A 167 4.28 7.41 19.53
CA PRO A 167 3.98 7.94 20.87
C PRO A 167 2.63 8.59 20.99
N TRP A 168 2.14 9.21 19.89
CA TRP A 168 0.81 9.82 19.88
C TRP A 168 -0.28 8.75 19.97
N VAL A 169 -0.14 7.65 19.22
CA VAL A 169 -1.10 6.53 19.25
C VAL A 169 -1.15 5.91 20.66
N LEU A 170 0.00 5.71 21.30
CA LEU A 170 0.04 5.19 22.67
C LEU A 170 -0.67 6.14 23.63
N GLY A 171 -0.31 7.43 23.62
CA GLY A 171 -0.92 8.43 24.51
C GLY A 171 -2.42 8.54 24.32
N TRP A 172 -2.92 8.51 23.07
CA TRP A 172 -4.35 8.54 22.79
C TRP A 172 -5.07 7.28 23.30
N CYS A 173 -4.48 6.10 23.09
CA CYS A 173 -5.02 4.85 23.62
C CYS A 173 -5.09 4.86 25.16
N GLU A 174 -4.06 5.37 25.84
CA GLU A 174 -4.04 5.51 27.29
C GLU A 174 -5.12 6.51 27.77
N GLU A 175 -5.28 7.65 27.10
CA GLU A 175 -6.31 8.65 27.43
C GLU A 175 -7.72 8.07 27.32
N VAL A 176 -7.99 7.34 26.24
CA VAL A 176 -9.31 6.69 26.07
C VAL A 176 -9.48 5.59 27.11
N ALA A 177 -8.45 4.77 27.40
CA ALA A 177 -8.53 3.71 28.41
C ALA A 177 -8.88 4.23 29.81
N MET A 178 -8.40 5.42 30.19
CA MET A 178 -8.74 6.03 31.48
C MET A 178 -10.24 6.32 31.64
N ARG A 179 -10.99 6.47 30.56
CA ARG A 179 -12.44 6.66 30.58
C ARG A 179 -13.22 5.36 30.76
N HIS A 180 -12.53 4.22 30.68
CA HIS A 180 -13.09 2.88 30.76
C HIS A 180 -12.56 2.13 32.00
N PRO A 181 -13.13 2.33 33.20
CA PRO A 181 -12.62 1.80 34.48
C PRO A 181 -12.32 0.29 34.52
N PRO A 182 -13.00 -0.59 33.75
CA PRO A 182 -12.64 -2.00 33.69
C PRO A 182 -11.26 -2.29 33.07
N ILE A 183 -10.71 -1.36 32.27
CA ILE A 183 -9.38 -1.47 31.70
C ILE A 183 -8.39 -0.99 32.78
N SER A 184 -7.38 -1.80 33.08
CA SER A 184 -6.36 -1.48 34.07
C SER A 184 -5.00 -1.20 33.45
N THR A 185 -4.68 -1.85 32.33
CA THR A 185 -3.44 -1.61 31.56
C THR A 185 -3.70 -1.67 30.07
N ILE A 186 -2.87 -0.99 29.32
CA ILE A 186 -2.89 -1.01 27.86
C ILE A 186 -1.47 -1.12 27.34
N ASP A 187 -1.26 -2.04 26.40
CA ASP A 187 0.02 -2.22 25.70
C ASP A 187 -0.25 -2.33 24.20
N LEU A 188 0.64 -1.77 23.39
CA LEU A 188 0.55 -1.79 21.95
C LEU A 188 1.60 -2.73 21.35
N PHE A 189 1.15 -3.58 20.43
CA PHE A 189 2.00 -4.53 19.72
C PHE A 189 1.82 -4.43 18.22
N ASP A 190 2.84 -4.87 17.48
CA ASP A 190 2.73 -5.10 16.06
C ASP A 190 1.74 -6.24 15.79
N GLY A 191 0.62 -5.92 15.17
CA GLY A 191 -0.41 -6.91 14.86
C GLY A 191 -0.11 -7.71 13.59
N ASP A 192 0.69 -7.14 12.67
CA ASP A 192 1.01 -7.75 11.37
C ASP A 192 2.53 -7.74 11.11
N PRO A 193 3.32 -8.47 11.92
CA PRO A 193 4.77 -8.43 11.84
C PRO A 193 5.34 -8.98 10.53
N LYS A 194 4.55 -9.75 9.77
CA LYS A 194 4.92 -10.28 8.46
C LYS A 194 4.59 -9.34 7.29
N LEU A 195 3.84 -8.26 7.55
CA LEU A 195 3.37 -7.36 6.49
C LEU A 195 2.58 -8.08 5.39
N ASP A 196 1.79 -9.10 5.77
CA ASP A 196 1.04 -9.97 4.84
C ASP A 196 -0.47 -9.72 4.84
N LEU A 197 -0.96 -8.74 5.62
CA LEU A 197 -2.38 -8.37 5.77
C LEU A 197 -3.26 -9.48 6.37
N SER A 198 -2.68 -10.51 6.95
CA SER A 198 -3.45 -11.59 7.58
C SER A 198 -4.06 -11.17 8.92
N HIS A 199 -3.56 -10.10 9.51
CA HIS A 199 -3.98 -9.60 10.82
C HIS A 199 -4.14 -8.08 10.78
N ALA A 200 -4.73 -7.53 11.85
CA ALA A 200 -4.82 -6.08 12.04
C ALA A 200 -3.42 -5.46 12.20
N GLU A 201 -3.25 -4.20 11.77
CA GLU A 201 -1.99 -3.49 11.85
C GLU A 201 -1.52 -3.27 13.30
N LEU A 202 -2.45 -2.86 14.16
CA LEU A 202 -2.21 -2.59 15.57
C LEU A 202 -2.91 -3.64 16.43
N LEU A 203 -2.15 -4.34 17.28
CA LEU A 203 -2.71 -5.22 18.30
C LEU A 203 -2.67 -4.48 19.65
N ILE A 204 -3.85 -4.15 20.17
CA ILE A 204 -4.02 -3.51 21.48
C ILE A 204 -4.26 -4.61 22.53
N GLN A 205 -3.36 -4.74 23.49
CA GLN A 205 -3.56 -5.61 24.63
C GLN A 205 -4.17 -4.82 25.78
N LEU A 206 -5.34 -5.27 26.24
CA LEU A 206 -6.06 -4.68 27.35
C LEU A 206 -5.97 -5.61 28.59
N GLY A 207 -5.37 -5.11 29.68
CA GLY A 207 -5.45 -5.74 30.97
C GLY A 207 -6.80 -5.43 31.62
N MET A 208 -7.59 -6.48 31.85
CA MET A 208 -8.96 -6.37 32.34
C MET A 208 -9.03 -6.66 33.83
N ARG A 209 -9.74 -5.84 34.61
CA ARG A 209 -10.07 -6.18 35.98
C ARG A 209 -10.96 -7.43 36.03
N PRO A 210 -10.79 -8.29 37.05
CA PRO A 210 -11.68 -9.43 37.24
C PRO A 210 -13.15 -9.02 37.34
N SER A 211 -14.06 -9.86 36.87
CA SER A 211 -15.53 -9.73 37.03
C SER A 211 -16.27 -8.90 35.97
N VAL A 212 -15.72 -8.75 34.77
CA VAL A 212 -16.50 -8.20 33.64
C VAL A 212 -17.25 -9.36 32.95
N SER A 213 -18.58 -9.26 32.88
CA SER A 213 -19.38 -10.27 32.15
C SER A 213 -19.14 -10.17 30.63
N PRO A 214 -19.35 -11.27 29.85
CA PRO A 214 -19.14 -11.25 28.40
C PRO A 214 -19.93 -10.16 27.67
N ASP A 215 -21.16 -9.87 28.06
CA ASP A 215 -21.99 -8.82 27.46
C ASP A 215 -21.41 -7.44 27.73
N LYS A 216 -21.05 -7.16 28.98
CA LYS A 216 -20.39 -5.91 29.34
C LYS A 216 -19.03 -5.74 28.66
N LEU A 217 -18.32 -6.84 28.44
CA LEU A 217 -17.05 -6.81 27.70
C LEU A 217 -17.26 -6.39 26.25
N LYS A 218 -18.28 -6.92 25.60
CA LYS A 218 -18.62 -6.53 24.22
C LYS A 218 -18.99 -5.06 24.11
N GLU A 219 -19.85 -4.58 25.00
CA GLU A 219 -20.23 -3.16 25.09
C GLU A 219 -19.00 -2.27 25.31
N LEU A 220 -18.14 -2.64 26.25
CA LEU A 220 -16.91 -1.94 26.56
C LEU A 220 -16.00 -1.84 25.33
N LEU A 221 -15.73 -2.95 24.66
CA LEU A 221 -14.86 -2.96 23.47
C LEU A 221 -15.44 -2.12 22.33
N THR A 222 -16.76 -2.14 22.15
CA THR A 222 -17.45 -1.29 21.16
C THR A 222 -17.24 0.18 21.50
N SER A 223 -17.60 0.59 22.72
CA SER A 223 -17.46 1.99 23.17
C SER A 223 -15.99 2.45 23.12
N PHE A 224 -15.06 1.63 23.58
CA PHE A 224 -13.63 1.92 23.52
C PHE A 224 -13.14 2.09 22.07
N THR A 225 -13.57 1.21 21.16
CA THR A 225 -13.22 1.30 19.74
C THR A 225 -13.79 2.56 19.10
N ASP A 226 -15.05 2.89 19.39
CA ASP A 226 -15.72 4.07 18.82
C ASP A 226 -15.04 5.37 19.30
N GLU A 227 -14.61 5.42 20.58
CA GLU A 227 -13.88 6.56 21.11
C GLU A 227 -12.44 6.67 20.55
N LEU A 228 -11.79 5.56 20.25
CA LEU A 228 -10.46 5.56 19.59
C LEU A 228 -10.52 6.18 18.20
N ARG A 229 -11.60 5.95 17.45
CA ARG A 229 -11.76 6.31 16.04
C ARG A 229 -11.93 7.81 15.80
N SER A 230 -10.92 8.62 16.22
CA SER A 230 -10.81 10.02 15.79
C SER A 230 -10.24 10.11 14.38
N GLU A 231 -10.38 11.27 13.74
CA GLU A 231 -9.80 11.52 12.42
C GLU A 231 -8.27 11.31 12.45
N GLU A 232 -7.60 11.87 13.46
CA GLU A 232 -6.15 11.75 13.60
C GLU A 232 -5.70 10.31 13.89
N PHE A 233 -6.46 9.55 14.67
CA PHE A 233 -6.19 8.13 14.90
C PHE A 233 -6.31 7.31 13.61
N ASN A 234 -7.36 7.55 12.82
CA ASN A 234 -7.59 6.85 11.55
C ASN A 234 -6.54 7.19 10.48
N GLN A 235 -5.90 8.36 10.55
CA GLN A 235 -4.76 8.70 9.69
C GLN A 235 -3.48 7.94 10.05
N ARG A 236 -3.36 7.45 11.30
CA ARG A 236 -2.18 6.77 11.84
C ARG A 236 -2.31 5.25 11.92
N VAL A 237 -3.55 4.76 12.05
CA VAL A 237 -3.87 3.36 12.32
C VAL A 237 -4.92 2.87 11.33
N ASP A 238 -4.55 1.91 10.50
CA ASP A 238 -5.45 1.32 9.52
C ASP A 238 -6.48 0.39 10.15
N SER A 239 -6.02 -0.53 10.99
CA SER A 239 -6.87 -1.57 11.59
C SER A 239 -6.39 -1.97 12.98
N ILE A 240 -7.35 -2.38 13.83
CA ILE A 240 -7.13 -2.71 15.23
C ILE A 240 -7.55 -4.15 15.50
N GLY A 241 -6.70 -4.89 16.22
CA GLY A 241 -7.04 -6.13 16.87
C GLY A 241 -6.92 -6.00 18.38
N TYR A 242 -7.60 -6.85 19.13
CA TYR A 242 -7.57 -6.85 20.59
C TYR A 242 -7.04 -8.18 21.14
N ARG A 243 -6.24 -8.06 22.20
CA ARG A 243 -5.85 -9.16 23.09
C ARG A 243 -6.27 -8.79 24.50
N LEU A 244 -7.04 -9.67 25.12
CA LEU A 244 -7.49 -9.46 26.51
C LEU A 244 -6.68 -10.33 27.45
N VAL A 245 -6.18 -9.72 28.52
CA VAL A 245 -5.46 -10.40 29.62
C VAL A 245 -6.09 -10.01 30.94
N VAL A 246 -6.03 -10.92 31.91
CA VAL A 246 -6.47 -10.61 33.28
C VAL A 246 -5.33 -9.86 33.97
N ALA A 247 -5.62 -8.70 34.54
CA ALA A 247 -4.65 -7.86 35.26
C ALA A 247 -4.73 -8.10 36.76
#